data_c842475617903d6a9c9a6f3c1669f64e
#
_entry.id   c842475617903d6a9c9a6f3c1669f64e
#
_cell.length_a   1.000
_cell.length_b   1.000
_cell.length_c   1.000
_cell.angle_alpha   90.00
_cell.angle_beta   90.00
_cell.angle_gamma   90.00
#
_symmetry.space_group_name_H-M   'P 1'
#
loop_
_entity.id
_entity.type
_entity.pdbx_description
1 polymer ?
#
loop_
_entity_poly.entity_id
_entity_poly.type
_entity_poly.pdbx_seq_one_letter_code
_entity_poly.pdbx_strand_id
1 'polypeptide(L)'
;LVWFVSVVVKWLFAHVSSFLQTRLHYVWAWLEDNRLLSRVTRPLTPPNEGNHAATAALLVCFILSISIIVSIFLWFIWIDELGDLLDLPIYFFFQSLRTQPMDMFFVIIRCLIDTYPLLVFSMTISLNMIYRRNWRLLKYWFSLGFISLFMSQAMGTWMNCLRPEDAALFQSNFSHPSASLTLVTAFWVFLMLQVGRTSMTSLTRTLRLIWLSLLGLDGIAVLYLGEHWLTSTLISYTMGSTLALGHWILYRRHIPKTSPKTRTIWLAFGLFIAVGMWITTTQYKAKLLLHTPYPEQYMLTSQAWWYQREPLLPQYTMNRFGHPNGVFNIQYLGSLAVFQKALENHGWRLRPNSFAKRFLEKTNHLSSAPIRALKTPLYLNKKPELVMTYDARGSRPLIILSMWPSNYHLHNHDQPIWLGSLSTLEKSTPLTDDGQTALSSFQQILPALKEFEFTTLPLPTQPLQSPSLPSQSLLLMIKEIT
;
A
#
# COMPACT_ATOMS: atom_id res chain seq x y z
N LEU A 1 26.20 7.28 -16.94
CA LEU A 1 24.82 6.88 -17.26
C LEU A 1 23.80 7.84 -16.64
N VAL A 2 23.85 8.12 -15.33
CA VAL A 2 22.93 9.02 -14.61
C VAL A 2 22.96 10.44 -15.18
N TRP A 3 24.14 10.97 -15.49
CA TRP A 3 24.28 12.31 -16.12
C TRP A 3 23.65 12.35 -17.52
N PHE A 4 23.89 11.34 -18.35
CA PHE A 4 23.32 11.25 -19.69
C PHE A 4 21.79 11.16 -19.65
N VAL A 5 21.24 10.30 -18.77
CA VAL A 5 19.79 10.19 -18.57
C VAL A 5 19.20 11.53 -18.10
N SER A 6 19.87 12.24 -17.19
CA SER A 6 19.44 13.55 -16.70
C SER A 6 19.42 14.61 -17.84
N VAL A 7 20.40 14.58 -18.72
CA VAL A 7 20.47 15.50 -19.88
C VAL A 7 19.35 15.18 -20.88
N VAL A 8 19.16 13.90 -21.21
CA VAL A 8 18.11 13.44 -22.13
C VAL A 8 16.72 13.77 -21.59
N VAL A 9 16.47 13.52 -20.30
CA VAL A 9 15.19 13.85 -19.65
C VAL A 9 14.94 15.36 -19.65
N LYS A 10 15.96 16.19 -19.35
CA LYS A 10 15.82 17.65 -19.43
C LYS A 10 15.54 18.14 -20.85
N TRP A 11 16.23 17.58 -21.83
CA TRP A 11 16.03 17.92 -23.24
C TRP A 11 14.63 17.53 -23.73
N LEU A 12 14.20 16.29 -23.45
CA LEU A 12 12.84 15.81 -23.73
C LEU A 12 11.79 16.71 -23.06
N PHE A 13 11.97 17.01 -21.79
CA PHE A 13 11.04 17.86 -21.04
C PHE A 13 10.96 19.27 -21.64
N ALA A 14 12.08 19.87 -22.03
CA ALA A 14 12.11 21.17 -22.67
C ALA A 14 11.39 21.18 -24.02
N HIS A 15 11.63 20.16 -24.86
CA HIS A 15 11.00 20.06 -26.19
C HIS A 15 9.50 19.75 -26.10
N VAL A 16 9.12 18.80 -25.24
CA VAL A 16 7.71 18.48 -24.99
C VAL A 16 6.97 19.69 -24.40
N SER A 17 7.60 20.42 -23.48
CA SER A 17 6.98 21.59 -22.88
C SER A 17 6.79 22.73 -23.88
N SER A 18 7.77 23.00 -24.76
CA SER A 18 7.65 24.03 -25.79
C SER A 18 6.61 23.67 -26.85
N PHE A 19 6.59 22.41 -27.30
CA PHE A 19 5.59 21.89 -28.23
C PHE A 19 4.18 21.99 -27.64
N LEU A 20 4.01 21.52 -26.38
CA LEU A 20 2.73 21.62 -25.68
C LEU A 20 2.28 23.07 -25.49
N GLN A 21 3.18 23.99 -25.11
CA GLN A 21 2.86 25.40 -24.94
C GLN A 21 2.32 26.02 -26.24
N THR A 22 2.97 25.73 -27.37
CA THR A 22 2.52 26.22 -28.66
C THR A 22 1.15 25.66 -29.03
N ARG A 23 0.95 24.32 -28.88
CA ARG A 23 -0.34 23.70 -29.18
C ARG A 23 -1.46 24.16 -28.26
N LEU A 24 -1.19 24.29 -26.97
CA LEU A 24 -2.16 24.79 -26.00
C LEU A 24 -2.55 26.25 -26.26
N HIS A 25 -1.62 27.06 -26.76
CA HIS A 25 -1.94 28.44 -27.19
C HIS A 25 -2.92 28.45 -28.37
N TYR A 26 -2.68 27.62 -29.38
CA TYR A 26 -3.60 27.51 -30.54
C TYR A 26 -4.98 26.97 -30.13
N VAL A 27 -5.00 25.95 -29.27
CA VAL A 27 -6.27 25.41 -28.74
C VAL A 27 -7.03 26.49 -27.96
N TRP A 28 -6.33 27.28 -27.15
CA TRP A 28 -6.97 28.36 -26.39
C TRP A 28 -7.52 29.46 -27.33
N ALA A 29 -6.76 29.89 -28.31
CA ALA A 29 -7.22 30.86 -29.30
C ALA A 29 -8.47 30.37 -30.06
N TRP A 30 -8.49 29.11 -30.45
CA TRP A 30 -9.67 28.48 -31.05
C TRP A 30 -10.88 28.46 -30.14
N LEU A 31 -10.68 28.15 -28.82
CA LEU A 31 -11.74 28.16 -27.84
C LEU A 31 -12.31 29.58 -27.58
N GLU A 32 -11.48 30.62 -27.64
CA GLU A 32 -11.91 32.01 -27.53
C GLU A 32 -12.67 32.53 -28.76
N ASP A 33 -12.34 32.03 -29.94
CA ASP A 33 -13.01 32.38 -31.18
C ASP A 33 -14.39 31.70 -31.32
N ASN A 34 -14.57 30.56 -30.67
CA ASN A 34 -15.83 29.83 -30.70
C ASN A 34 -16.91 30.55 -29.85
N ARG A 35 -18.04 30.93 -30.46
CA ARG A 35 -19.11 31.74 -29.87
C ARG A 35 -19.73 31.16 -28.59
N LEU A 36 -19.81 29.83 -28.47
CA LEU A 36 -20.36 29.17 -27.28
C LEU A 36 -19.30 29.03 -26.20
N LEU A 37 -18.09 28.60 -26.56
CA LEU A 37 -17.00 28.32 -25.63
C LEU A 37 -16.36 29.61 -25.08
N SER A 38 -16.40 30.70 -25.83
CA SER A 38 -15.90 32.01 -25.39
C SER A 38 -16.64 32.56 -24.17
N ARG A 39 -17.91 32.17 -23.98
CA ARG A 39 -18.65 32.54 -22.74
C ARG A 39 -18.04 31.93 -21.49
N VAL A 40 -17.38 30.78 -21.58
CA VAL A 40 -16.71 30.08 -20.48
C VAL A 40 -15.23 30.47 -20.40
N THR A 41 -14.55 30.58 -21.54
CA THR A 41 -13.09 30.81 -21.56
C THR A 41 -12.72 32.26 -21.23
N ARG A 42 -13.43 33.27 -21.75
CA ARG A 42 -13.19 34.69 -21.43
C ARG A 42 -13.22 35.01 -19.93
N PRO A 43 -14.19 34.52 -19.15
CA PRO A 43 -14.18 34.69 -17.71
C PRO A 43 -12.99 34.03 -17.01
N LEU A 44 -12.37 33.03 -17.56
CA LEU A 44 -11.25 32.28 -16.95
C LEU A 44 -9.89 32.87 -17.32
N THR A 45 -9.82 33.70 -18.38
CA THR A 45 -8.59 34.28 -18.87
C THR A 45 -8.19 35.52 -18.06
N PRO A 46 -6.99 35.58 -17.48
CA PRO A 46 -6.51 36.77 -16.80
C PRO A 46 -6.30 37.90 -17.80
N PRO A 47 -6.77 39.15 -17.51
CA PRO A 47 -6.77 40.24 -18.48
C PRO A 47 -5.37 40.76 -18.89
N ASN A 48 -4.33 40.38 -18.15
CA ASN A 48 -2.96 40.90 -18.35
C ASN A 48 -1.93 39.85 -18.80
N GLU A 49 -2.36 38.68 -19.25
CA GLU A 49 -1.45 37.62 -19.72
C GLU A 49 -1.52 37.49 -21.25
N GLY A 50 -0.42 37.83 -21.91
CA GLY A 50 -0.29 37.67 -23.37
C GLY A 50 -0.12 36.22 -23.85
N ASN A 51 0.14 35.28 -22.93
CA ASN A 51 0.28 33.85 -23.25
C ASN A 51 -0.73 33.02 -22.48
N HIS A 52 -1.72 32.49 -23.18
CA HIS A 52 -2.82 31.72 -22.61
C HIS A 52 -2.49 30.23 -22.42
N ALA A 53 -1.28 29.77 -22.78
CA ALA A 53 -0.88 28.38 -22.66
C ALA A 53 -0.93 27.87 -21.20
N ALA A 54 -0.55 28.69 -20.23
CA ALA A 54 -0.64 28.32 -18.81
C ALA A 54 -2.08 28.14 -18.33
N THR A 55 -3.01 28.96 -18.83
CA THR A 55 -4.44 28.86 -18.51
C THR A 55 -5.04 27.61 -19.16
N ALA A 56 -4.69 27.36 -20.42
CA ALA A 56 -5.09 26.12 -21.12
C ALA A 56 -4.56 24.87 -20.42
N ALA A 57 -3.28 24.87 -20.01
CA ALA A 57 -2.69 23.74 -19.28
C ALA A 57 -3.41 23.47 -17.95
N LEU A 58 -3.72 24.51 -17.17
CA LEU A 58 -4.47 24.37 -15.93
C LEU A 58 -5.89 23.81 -16.15
N LEU A 59 -6.56 24.26 -17.20
CA LEU A 59 -7.90 23.78 -17.55
C LEU A 59 -7.85 22.33 -18.01
N VAL A 60 -6.88 21.95 -18.83
CA VAL A 60 -6.66 20.56 -19.25
C VAL A 60 -6.39 19.67 -18.05
N CYS A 61 -5.50 20.07 -17.14
CA CYS A 61 -5.24 19.33 -15.90
C CYS A 61 -6.51 19.20 -15.04
N PHE A 62 -7.33 20.25 -14.94
CA PHE A 62 -8.58 20.25 -14.22
C PHE A 62 -9.59 19.26 -14.84
N ILE A 63 -9.78 19.29 -16.16
CA ILE A 63 -10.68 18.39 -16.88
C ILE A 63 -10.19 16.94 -16.75
N LEU A 64 -8.89 16.69 -16.93
CA LEU A 64 -8.32 15.35 -16.78
C LEU A 64 -8.51 14.80 -15.37
N SER A 65 -8.31 15.62 -14.34
CA SER A 65 -8.51 15.18 -12.96
C SER A 65 -9.98 14.87 -12.65
N ILE A 66 -10.93 15.66 -13.20
CA ILE A 66 -12.36 15.33 -13.10
C ILE A 66 -12.65 14.01 -13.86
N SER A 67 -12.11 13.84 -15.07
CA SER A 67 -12.32 12.63 -15.85
C SER A 67 -11.81 11.39 -15.13
N ILE A 68 -10.67 11.48 -14.43
CA ILE A 68 -10.14 10.38 -13.61
C ILE A 68 -11.10 10.06 -12.47
N ILE A 69 -11.59 11.06 -11.74
CA ILE A 69 -12.57 10.87 -10.66
C ILE A 69 -13.83 10.18 -11.19
N VAL A 70 -14.39 10.69 -12.28
CA VAL A 70 -15.60 10.14 -12.91
C VAL A 70 -15.35 8.71 -13.41
N SER A 71 -14.18 8.42 -14.00
CA SER A 71 -13.85 7.08 -14.48
C SER A 71 -13.73 6.07 -13.35
N ILE A 72 -13.04 6.42 -12.25
CA ILE A 72 -12.94 5.55 -11.08
C ILE A 72 -14.33 5.31 -10.50
N PHE A 73 -15.13 6.37 -10.46
CA PHE A 73 -16.49 6.33 -9.93
C PHE A 73 -17.43 5.46 -10.77
N LEU A 74 -17.43 5.61 -12.10
CA LEU A 74 -18.19 4.76 -13.00
C LEU A 74 -17.74 3.31 -12.89
N TRP A 75 -16.45 3.08 -12.74
CA TRP A 75 -15.92 1.74 -12.56
C TRP A 75 -16.44 1.10 -11.27
N PHE A 76 -16.49 1.83 -10.17
CA PHE A 76 -17.08 1.34 -8.92
C PHE A 76 -18.58 0.97 -9.05
N ILE A 77 -19.33 1.70 -9.89
CA ILE A 77 -20.76 1.41 -10.10
C ILE A 77 -20.95 0.18 -11.01
N TRP A 78 -20.10 0.00 -12.01
CA TRP A 78 -20.30 -1.01 -13.06
C TRP A 78 -19.55 -2.31 -12.82
N ILE A 79 -18.53 -2.31 -12.00
CA ILE A 79 -17.68 -3.47 -11.73
C ILE A 79 -17.56 -3.64 -10.21
N ASP A 80 -18.44 -4.50 -9.64
CA ASP A 80 -18.46 -4.81 -8.20
C ASP A 80 -17.13 -5.39 -7.70
N GLU A 81 -16.31 -5.96 -8.58
CA GLU A 81 -15.04 -6.66 -8.27
C GLU A 81 -13.80 -5.75 -8.33
N LEU A 82 -13.92 -4.41 -8.47
CA LEU A 82 -12.72 -3.54 -8.54
C LEU A 82 -11.88 -3.61 -7.26
N GLY A 83 -12.52 -3.71 -6.12
CA GLY A 83 -11.85 -3.93 -4.82
C GLY A 83 -11.00 -5.19 -4.84
N ASP A 84 -11.55 -6.28 -5.34
CA ASP A 84 -10.87 -7.57 -5.40
C ASP A 84 -9.71 -7.57 -6.42
N LEU A 85 -9.87 -6.81 -7.51
CA LEU A 85 -8.86 -6.79 -8.57
C LEU A 85 -7.64 -5.91 -8.26
N LEU A 86 -7.83 -4.75 -7.62
CA LEU A 86 -6.77 -3.77 -7.38
C LEU A 86 -6.48 -3.54 -5.90
N ASP A 87 -7.50 -3.33 -5.08
CA ASP A 87 -7.34 -2.90 -3.70
C ASP A 87 -6.82 -4.05 -2.82
N LEU A 88 -7.40 -5.24 -2.92
CA LEU A 88 -6.97 -6.40 -2.14
C LEU A 88 -5.54 -6.86 -2.46
N PRO A 89 -5.12 -7.03 -3.74
CA PRO A 89 -3.75 -7.43 -4.04
C PRO A 89 -2.72 -6.42 -3.58
N ILE A 90 -2.99 -5.12 -3.71
CA ILE A 90 -2.09 -4.06 -3.25
C ILE A 90 -2.05 -3.99 -1.73
N TYR A 91 -3.19 -4.14 -1.06
CA TYR A 91 -3.25 -4.23 0.40
C TYR A 91 -2.39 -5.38 0.91
N PHE A 92 -2.62 -6.62 0.44
CA PHE A 92 -1.83 -7.78 0.85
C PHE A 92 -0.34 -7.62 0.52
N PHE A 93 -0.03 -7.01 -0.62
CA PHE A 93 1.37 -6.70 -0.96
C PHE A 93 2.03 -5.83 0.11
N PHE A 94 1.42 -4.70 0.49
CA PHE A 94 1.96 -3.82 1.53
C PHE A 94 2.01 -4.51 2.89
N GLN A 95 0.97 -5.25 3.29
CA GLN A 95 0.96 -6.01 4.54
C GLN A 95 2.09 -7.07 4.58
N SER A 96 2.40 -7.69 3.45
CA SER A 96 3.51 -8.66 3.34
C SER A 96 4.91 -8.05 3.50
N LEU A 97 5.03 -6.73 3.36
CA LEU A 97 6.29 -5.99 3.54
C LEU A 97 6.48 -5.50 4.98
N ARG A 98 5.49 -5.67 5.84
CA ARG A 98 5.53 -5.14 7.20
C ARG A 98 6.67 -5.75 8.01
N THR A 99 7.40 -4.87 8.67
CA THR A 99 8.48 -5.19 9.60
C THR A 99 8.48 -4.14 10.71
N GLN A 100 8.86 -4.52 11.92
CA GLN A 100 8.86 -3.60 13.06
C GLN A 100 9.59 -2.26 12.79
N PRO A 101 10.78 -2.20 12.16
CA PRO A 101 11.43 -0.93 11.86
C PRO A 101 10.66 -0.07 10.84
N MET A 102 10.05 -0.70 9.84
CA MET A 102 9.24 0.02 8.84
C MET A 102 7.92 0.50 9.41
N ASP A 103 7.27 -0.28 10.30
CA ASP A 103 6.07 0.14 11.03
C ASP A 103 6.38 1.40 11.86
N MET A 104 7.50 1.41 12.58
CA MET A 104 7.98 2.59 13.33
C MET A 104 8.16 3.80 12.41
N PHE A 105 8.83 3.63 11.28
CA PHE A 105 9.07 4.70 10.33
C PHE A 105 7.77 5.30 9.76
N PHE A 106 6.85 4.45 9.29
CA PHE A 106 5.61 4.94 8.68
C PHE A 106 4.63 5.52 9.71
N VAL A 107 4.61 5.01 10.94
CA VAL A 107 3.83 5.63 12.04
C VAL A 107 4.38 7.03 12.37
N ILE A 108 5.70 7.25 12.35
CA ILE A 108 6.29 8.58 12.52
C ILE A 108 5.84 9.52 11.39
N ILE A 109 5.87 9.06 10.14
CA ILE A 109 5.39 9.86 8.99
C ILE A 109 3.92 10.26 9.18
N ARG A 110 3.07 9.32 9.62
CA ARG A 110 1.65 9.59 9.89
C ARG A 110 1.43 10.56 11.06
N CYS A 111 2.29 10.52 12.09
CA CYS A 111 2.27 11.50 13.16
C CYS A 111 2.68 12.91 12.68
N LEU A 112 3.67 12.99 11.79
CA LEU A 112 4.14 14.26 11.23
C LEU A 112 3.08 14.92 10.33
N ILE A 113 2.31 14.13 9.58
CA ILE A 113 1.32 14.63 8.60
C ILE A 113 -0.12 14.48 9.14
N ASP A 114 -0.29 14.45 10.43
CA ASP A 114 -1.62 14.38 11.06
C ASP A 114 -2.45 15.67 10.88
N THR A 115 -3.71 15.58 11.21
CA THR A 115 -4.68 16.69 11.14
C THR A 115 -4.23 17.92 11.97
N TYR A 116 -3.68 17.70 13.17
CA TYR A 116 -3.25 18.82 14.03
C TYR A 116 -2.08 19.64 13.46
N PRO A 117 -0.97 19.07 12.98
CA PRO A 117 0.06 19.81 12.27
C PRO A 117 -0.48 20.59 11.08
N LEU A 118 -1.41 19.98 10.31
CA LEU A 118 -2.05 20.63 9.17
C LEU A 118 -2.91 21.83 9.59
N LEU A 119 -3.65 21.72 10.70
CA LEU A 119 -4.42 22.84 11.26
C LEU A 119 -3.51 24.00 11.67
N VAL A 120 -2.40 23.72 12.37
CA VAL A 120 -1.43 24.76 12.77
C VAL A 120 -0.79 25.41 11.54
N PHE A 121 -0.44 24.62 10.53
CA PHE A 121 0.05 25.14 9.25
C PHE A 121 -0.97 26.06 8.58
N SER A 122 -2.20 25.60 8.44
CA SER A 122 -3.29 26.36 7.81
C SER A 122 -3.60 27.64 8.59
N MET A 123 -3.61 27.57 9.92
CA MET A 123 -3.83 28.74 10.80
C MET A 123 -2.70 29.77 10.64
N THR A 124 -1.44 29.35 10.61
CA THR A 124 -0.29 30.26 10.43
C THR A 124 -0.36 30.97 9.09
N ILE A 125 -0.70 30.27 8.02
CA ILE A 125 -0.90 30.88 6.70
C ILE A 125 -2.08 31.85 6.71
N SER A 126 -3.20 31.50 7.35
CA SER A 126 -4.40 32.30 7.47
C SER A 126 -4.12 33.61 8.27
N LEU A 127 -3.42 33.54 9.40
CA LEU A 127 -3.01 34.72 10.19
C LEU A 127 -2.14 35.66 9.38
N ASN A 128 -1.22 35.15 8.57
CA ASN A 128 -0.43 36.00 7.67
C ASN A 128 -1.29 36.66 6.59
N MET A 129 -2.32 35.97 6.07
CA MET A 129 -3.26 36.57 5.11
C MET A 129 -4.07 37.68 5.75
N ILE A 130 -4.53 37.51 7.01
CA ILE A 130 -5.25 38.52 7.80
C ILE A 130 -4.34 39.72 8.06
N TYR A 131 -3.13 39.50 8.57
CA TYR A 131 -2.16 40.57 8.83
C TYR A 131 -1.87 41.45 7.61
N ARG A 132 -1.83 40.81 6.41
CA ARG A 132 -1.62 41.48 5.12
C ARG A 132 -2.90 42.04 4.52
N ARG A 133 -4.04 41.91 5.20
CA ARG A 133 -5.36 42.34 4.71
C ARG A 133 -5.72 41.69 3.35
N ASN A 134 -5.21 40.47 3.08
CA ASN A 134 -5.50 39.75 1.85
C ASN A 134 -6.76 38.89 2.02
N TRP A 135 -7.89 39.54 2.31
CA TRP A 135 -9.17 38.91 2.60
C TRP A 135 -9.67 38.00 1.47
N ARG A 136 -9.27 38.32 0.25
CA ARG A 136 -9.67 37.54 -0.91
C ARG A 136 -9.01 36.18 -0.91
N LEU A 137 -7.68 36.10 -0.75
CA LEU A 137 -6.94 34.84 -0.65
C LEU A 137 -7.44 34.01 0.53
N LEU A 138 -7.72 34.69 1.66
CA LEU A 138 -8.28 34.03 2.83
C LEU A 138 -9.63 33.36 2.54
N LYS A 139 -10.54 34.03 1.80
CA LYS A 139 -11.82 33.43 1.40
C LYS A 139 -11.63 32.18 0.55
N TYR A 140 -10.73 32.20 -0.44
CA TYR A 140 -10.42 31.02 -1.26
C TYR A 140 -9.75 29.92 -0.45
N TRP A 141 -8.91 30.27 0.52
CA TRP A 141 -8.26 29.30 1.40
C TRP A 141 -9.27 28.58 2.29
N PHE A 142 -10.17 29.29 2.94
CA PHE A 142 -11.21 28.70 3.76
C PHE A 142 -12.25 27.95 2.95
N SER A 143 -12.68 28.46 1.79
CA SER A 143 -13.61 27.76 0.91
C SER A 143 -13.02 26.45 0.39
N LEU A 144 -11.72 26.44 0.05
CA LEU A 144 -11.01 25.22 -0.36
C LEU A 144 -11.03 24.17 0.75
N GLY A 145 -10.69 24.54 1.99
CA GLY A 145 -10.73 23.64 3.14
C GLY A 145 -12.13 23.11 3.41
N PHE A 146 -13.12 23.99 3.46
CA PHE A 146 -14.52 23.62 3.70
C PHE A 146 -15.06 22.69 2.62
N ILE A 147 -14.88 23.03 1.34
CA ILE A 147 -15.37 22.22 0.21
C ILE A 147 -14.63 20.88 0.17
N SER A 148 -13.33 20.83 0.47
CA SER A 148 -12.57 19.58 0.53
C SER A 148 -13.12 18.63 1.59
N LEU A 149 -13.39 19.12 2.79
CA LEU A 149 -13.99 18.32 3.87
C LEU A 149 -15.41 17.89 3.53
N PHE A 150 -16.23 18.83 3.06
CA PHE A 150 -17.62 18.56 2.70
C PHE A 150 -17.73 17.49 1.60
N MET A 151 -16.96 17.64 0.52
CA MET A 151 -16.94 16.68 -0.59
C MET A 151 -16.43 15.32 -0.16
N SER A 152 -15.40 15.27 0.69
CA SER A 152 -14.88 14.00 1.20
C SER A 152 -15.95 13.27 2.03
N GLN A 153 -16.66 13.97 2.90
CA GLN A 153 -17.72 13.38 3.71
C GLN A 153 -18.92 12.95 2.85
N ALA A 154 -19.38 13.83 1.95
CA ALA A 154 -20.50 13.54 1.07
C ALA A 154 -20.23 12.31 0.18
N MET A 155 -19.04 12.21 -0.41
CA MET A 155 -18.65 11.04 -1.20
C MET A 155 -18.48 9.80 -0.32
N GLY A 156 -17.88 9.94 0.87
CA GLY A 156 -17.70 8.83 1.80
C GLY A 156 -19.02 8.18 2.22
N THR A 157 -20.00 8.99 2.57
CA THR A 157 -21.35 8.52 2.93
C THR A 157 -22.09 7.90 1.74
N TRP A 158 -21.87 8.43 0.54
CA TRP A 158 -22.55 7.95 -0.65
C TRP A 158 -21.95 6.64 -1.20
N MET A 159 -20.62 6.51 -1.23
CA MET A 159 -19.93 5.30 -1.69
C MET A 159 -20.01 4.15 -0.69
N ASN A 160 -20.20 4.44 0.60
CA ASN A 160 -20.29 3.48 1.70
C ASN A 160 -19.22 2.37 1.68
N CYS A 161 -18.03 2.70 1.17
CA CYS A 161 -16.93 1.76 1.08
C CYS A 161 -16.20 1.68 2.42
N LEU A 162 -16.21 0.50 3.03
CA LEU A 162 -15.58 0.25 4.32
C LEU A 162 -14.04 0.30 4.19
N ARG A 163 -13.38 0.60 5.30
CA ARG A 163 -11.92 0.51 5.41
C ARG A 163 -11.46 -0.95 5.40
N PRO A 164 -10.16 -1.22 5.14
CA PRO A 164 -9.60 -2.53 5.43
C PRO A 164 -9.92 -2.98 6.87
N GLU A 165 -10.14 -4.27 7.08
CA GLU A 165 -10.60 -4.82 8.37
C GLU A 165 -9.68 -4.44 9.55
N ASP A 166 -8.37 -4.43 9.32
CA ASP A 166 -7.38 -4.03 10.34
C ASP A 166 -7.49 -2.54 10.73
N ALA A 167 -8.16 -1.73 9.93
CA ALA A 167 -8.37 -0.30 10.18
C ALA A 167 -9.74 0.03 10.81
N ALA A 168 -10.55 -0.98 11.14
CA ALA A 168 -11.89 -0.80 11.72
C ALA A 168 -11.89 -0.09 13.09
N LEU A 169 -10.73 -0.05 13.77
CA LEU A 169 -10.54 0.67 15.05
C LEU A 169 -10.49 2.20 14.88
N PHE A 170 -10.43 2.72 13.66
CA PHE A 170 -10.43 4.16 13.41
C PHE A 170 -11.85 4.74 13.42
N GLN A 171 -11.99 5.95 13.96
CA GLN A 171 -13.28 6.63 14.22
C GLN A 171 -14.21 6.82 13.00
N SER A 172 -13.70 6.74 11.77
CA SER A 172 -14.52 6.83 10.56
C SER A 172 -14.58 5.50 9.85
N ASN A 173 -15.77 4.95 9.70
CA ASN A 173 -16.00 3.65 9.04
C ASN A 173 -15.77 3.68 7.52
N PHE A 174 -15.71 4.88 6.91
CA PHE A 174 -15.60 5.02 5.45
C PHE A 174 -14.17 5.24 4.99
N SER A 175 -13.79 4.55 3.92
CA SER A 175 -12.49 4.66 3.29
C SER A 175 -12.43 5.72 2.20
N HIS A 176 -13.49 5.93 1.44
CA HIS A 176 -13.48 6.69 0.19
C HIS A 176 -14.26 8.01 0.28
N PRO A 177 -13.62 9.12 -0.05
CA PRO A 177 -12.18 9.40 -0.02
C PRO A 177 -11.68 9.71 1.39
N SER A 178 -10.37 9.64 1.60
CA SER A 178 -9.76 10.07 2.87
C SER A 178 -9.85 11.60 3.02
N ALA A 179 -10.56 12.06 4.04
CA ALA A 179 -10.75 13.51 4.29
C ALA A 179 -9.42 14.22 4.59
N SER A 180 -8.56 13.60 5.40
CA SER A 180 -7.24 14.15 5.74
C SER A 180 -6.34 14.27 4.53
N LEU A 181 -6.24 13.20 3.71
CA LEU A 181 -5.39 13.17 2.53
C LEU A 181 -5.87 14.15 1.45
N THR A 182 -7.20 14.26 1.27
CA THR A 182 -7.81 15.23 0.35
C THR A 182 -7.50 16.67 0.78
N LEU A 183 -7.64 16.99 2.07
CA LEU A 183 -7.40 18.31 2.62
C LEU A 183 -5.93 18.71 2.52
N VAL A 184 -5.00 17.80 2.90
CA VAL A 184 -3.55 18.02 2.76
C VAL A 184 -3.20 18.29 1.31
N THR A 185 -3.68 17.48 0.39
CA THR A 185 -3.42 17.62 -1.04
C THR A 185 -3.94 18.95 -1.57
N ALA A 186 -5.19 19.32 -1.23
CA ALA A 186 -5.80 20.56 -1.68
C ALA A 186 -5.00 21.77 -1.24
N PHE A 187 -4.65 21.86 0.04
CA PHE A 187 -3.87 22.99 0.55
C PHE A 187 -2.47 23.06 -0.06
N TRP A 188 -1.79 21.93 -0.18
CA TRP A 188 -0.42 21.91 -0.69
C TRP A 188 -0.35 22.20 -2.19
N VAL A 189 -1.25 21.64 -3.00
CA VAL A 189 -1.31 21.94 -4.44
C VAL A 189 -1.66 23.42 -4.66
N PHE A 190 -2.65 23.96 -3.94
CA PHE A 190 -3.02 25.36 -4.05
C PHE A 190 -1.86 26.29 -3.69
N LEU A 191 -1.15 26.00 -2.62
CA LEU A 191 0.00 26.80 -2.18
C LEU A 191 1.18 26.70 -3.15
N MET A 192 1.42 25.51 -3.72
CA MET A 192 2.45 25.32 -4.75
C MET A 192 2.17 26.13 -6.02
N LEU A 193 0.92 26.15 -6.46
CA LEU A 193 0.50 26.96 -7.60
C LEU A 193 0.68 28.44 -7.33
N GLN A 194 0.42 28.88 -6.11
CA GLN A 194 0.61 30.27 -5.70
C GLN A 194 2.08 30.68 -5.64
N VAL A 195 2.93 29.86 -5.02
CA VAL A 195 4.38 30.10 -4.93
C VAL A 195 5.05 30.05 -6.30
N GLY A 196 4.55 29.20 -7.20
CA GLY A 196 5.08 29.04 -8.54
C GLY A 196 5.06 30.26 -9.40
N ARG A 197 4.21 31.20 -9.05
CA ARG A 197 4.03 32.44 -9.80
C ARG A 197 5.02 33.54 -9.43
N THR A 198 5.53 33.56 -8.19
CA THR A 198 6.23 34.74 -7.65
C THR A 198 7.72 34.74 -7.87
N SER A 199 8.37 33.61 -7.96
CA SER A 199 9.80 33.48 -8.24
C SER A 199 10.22 32.01 -8.34
N MET A 200 10.99 31.68 -9.36
CA MET A 200 11.64 30.35 -9.52
C MET A 200 13.02 30.37 -8.83
N THR A 201 13.10 30.79 -7.57
CA THR A 201 14.34 30.68 -6.78
C THR A 201 14.64 29.20 -6.46
N SER A 202 15.90 28.88 -6.20
CA SER A 202 16.32 27.55 -5.75
C SER A 202 15.54 27.13 -4.49
N LEU A 203 15.29 28.05 -3.59
CA LEU A 203 14.54 27.85 -2.36
C LEU A 203 13.08 27.40 -2.60
N THR A 204 12.39 28.01 -3.56
CA THR A 204 11.01 27.62 -3.91
C THR A 204 10.96 26.25 -4.60
N ARG A 205 11.99 25.90 -5.36
CA ARG A 205 12.12 24.57 -5.97
C ARG A 205 12.33 23.49 -4.92
N THR A 206 13.23 23.73 -3.96
CA THR A 206 13.48 22.82 -2.84
C THR A 206 12.20 22.60 -2.02
N LEU A 207 11.46 23.64 -1.71
CA LEU A 207 10.20 23.57 -0.96
C LEU A 207 9.14 22.70 -1.68
N ARG A 208 9.03 22.84 -2.99
CA ARG A 208 8.14 21.98 -3.80
C ARG A 208 8.55 20.52 -3.76
N LEU A 209 9.85 20.24 -3.90
CA LEU A 209 10.35 18.86 -3.84
C LEU A 209 10.09 18.24 -2.47
N ILE A 210 10.34 18.96 -1.37
CA ILE A 210 10.05 18.49 -0.02
C ILE A 210 8.55 18.17 0.11
N TRP A 211 7.67 19.05 -0.34
CA TRP A 211 6.23 18.84 -0.23
C TRP A 211 5.71 17.68 -1.07
N LEU A 212 6.19 17.55 -2.30
CA LEU A 212 5.85 16.39 -3.15
C LEU A 212 6.34 15.09 -2.53
N SER A 213 7.54 15.10 -1.95
CA SER A 213 8.08 13.92 -1.26
C SER A 213 7.27 13.56 -0.02
N LEU A 214 6.89 14.54 0.80
CA LEU A 214 6.06 14.32 1.98
C LEU A 214 4.67 13.81 1.60
N LEU A 215 4.05 14.39 0.56
CA LEU A 215 2.75 13.93 0.08
C LEU A 215 2.82 12.48 -0.46
N GLY A 216 3.86 12.15 -1.21
CA GLY A 216 4.10 10.79 -1.69
C GLY A 216 4.36 9.80 -0.56
N LEU A 217 5.16 10.20 0.44
CA LEU A 217 5.44 9.39 1.63
C LEU A 217 4.17 9.17 2.47
N ASP A 218 3.28 10.17 2.60
CA ASP A 218 2.02 10.04 3.30
C ASP A 218 1.10 8.99 2.64
N GLY A 219 0.97 9.04 1.32
CA GLY A 219 0.19 8.03 0.59
C GLY A 219 0.76 6.62 0.72
N ILE A 220 2.09 6.47 0.64
CA ILE A 220 2.74 5.18 0.87
C ILE A 220 2.52 4.72 2.32
N ALA A 221 2.61 5.62 3.31
CA ALA A 221 2.38 5.30 4.71
C ALA A 221 0.96 4.81 4.96
N VAL A 222 -0.04 5.48 4.37
CA VAL A 222 -1.46 5.10 4.46
C VAL A 222 -1.72 3.70 3.90
N LEU A 223 -1.12 3.36 2.75
CA LEU A 223 -1.23 2.03 2.13
C LEU A 223 -0.46 0.97 2.93
N TYR A 224 0.74 1.29 3.38
CA TYR A 224 1.59 0.38 4.14
C TYR A 224 0.97 0.02 5.49
N LEU A 225 0.40 1.00 6.19
CA LEU A 225 -0.27 0.79 7.47
C LEU A 225 -1.69 0.20 7.33
N GLY A 226 -2.21 0.11 6.10
CA GLY A 226 -3.54 -0.45 5.82
C GLY A 226 -4.69 0.47 6.24
N GLU A 227 -4.46 1.78 6.37
CA GLU A 227 -5.51 2.73 6.77
C GLU A 227 -6.59 2.92 5.70
N HIS A 228 -6.19 2.88 4.44
CA HIS A 228 -7.06 3.11 3.28
C HIS A 228 -6.66 2.21 2.09
N TRP A 229 -7.62 1.98 1.20
CA TRP A 229 -7.40 1.29 -0.07
C TRP A 229 -6.60 2.14 -1.06
N LEU A 230 -5.98 1.50 -2.06
CA LEU A 230 -5.28 2.20 -3.13
C LEU A 230 -6.20 3.17 -3.88
N THR A 231 -7.38 2.70 -4.27
CA THR A 231 -8.37 3.51 -4.98
C THR A 231 -8.82 4.72 -4.15
N SER A 232 -9.03 4.55 -2.84
CA SER A 232 -9.31 5.63 -1.90
C SER A 232 -8.21 6.70 -1.88
N THR A 233 -6.96 6.26 -1.84
CA THR A 233 -5.80 7.14 -1.84
C THR A 233 -5.70 7.93 -3.15
N LEU A 234 -5.90 7.28 -4.30
CA LEU A 234 -5.90 7.92 -5.62
C LEU A 234 -7.05 8.93 -5.78
N ILE A 235 -8.26 8.56 -5.35
CA ILE A 235 -9.41 9.49 -5.36
C ILE A 235 -9.12 10.71 -4.48
N SER A 236 -8.53 10.51 -3.30
CA SER A 236 -8.19 11.61 -2.40
C SER A 236 -7.20 12.60 -3.01
N TYR A 237 -6.15 12.09 -3.66
CA TYR A 237 -5.18 12.93 -4.37
C TYR A 237 -5.78 13.67 -5.57
N THR A 238 -6.56 12.96 -6.39
CA THR A 238 -7.18 13.56 -7.57
C THR A 238 -8.23 14.59 -7.17
N MET A 239 -9.05 14.31 -6.17
CA MET A 239 -10.07 15.23 -5.68
C MET A 239 -9.44 16.48 -5.04
N GLY A 240 -8.45 16.32 -4.15
CA GLY A 240 -7.73 17.45 -3.55
C GLY A 240 -7.06 18.34 -4.61
N SER A 241 -6.42 17.71 -5.60
CA SER A 241 -5.79 18.41 -6.73
C SER A 241 -6.82 19.15 -7.60
N THR A 242 -7.95 18.52 -7.90
CA THR A 242 -9.04 19.11 -8.70
C THR A 242 -9.62 20.33 -8.00
N LEU A 243 -9.91 20.24 -6.70
CA LEU A 243 -10.42 21.37 -5.91
C LEU A 243 -9.40 22.49 -5.85
N ALA A 244 -8.12 22.20 -5.66
CA ALA A 244 -7.05 23.18 -5.66
C ALA A 244 -6.92 23.89 -7.01
N LEU A 245 -6.95 23.14 -8.13
CA LEU A 245 -6.90 23.68 -9.49
C LEU A 245 -8.09 24.59 -9.77
N GLY A 246 -9.31 24.15 -9.44
CA GLY A 246 -10.53 24.95 -9.61
C GLY A 246 -10.46 26.27 -8.83
N HIS A 247 -10.09 26.22 -7.55
CA HIS A 247 -9.91 27.43 -6.72
C HIS A 247 -8.79 28.33 -7.26
N TRP A 248 -7.70 27.75 -7.75
CA TRP A 248 -6.61 28.51 -8.35
C TRP A 248 -7.02 29.22 -9.63
N ILE A 249 -7.74 28.55 -10.54
CA ILE A 249 -8.26 29.14 -11.78
C ILE A 249 -9.15 30.35 -11.46
N LEU A 250 -10.08 30.19 -10.50
CA LEU A 250 -10.97 31.25 -10.06
C LEU A 250 -10.24 32.42 -9.35
N TYR A 251 -9.29 32.09 -8.48
CA TYR A 251 -8.49 33.08 -7.77
C TYR A 251 -7.62 33.92 -8.71
N ARG A 252 -6.97 33.27 -9.69
CA ARG A 252 -6.02 33.85 -10.63
C ARG A 252 -6.62 34.96 -11.48
N ARG A 253 -7.91 34.92 -11.76
CA ARG A 253 -8.61 35.90 -12.58
C ARG A 253 -8.48 37.35 -12.07
N HIS A 254 -8.33 37.56 -10.79
CA HIS A 254 -8.35 38.88 -10.18
C HIS A 254 -7.13 39.05 -9.28
N ILE A 255 -5.97 39.01 -9.82
CA ILE A 255 -4.74 38.96 -9.05
C ILE A 255 -4.50 40.22 -8.26
N PRO A 256 -4.35 40.13 -6.92
CA PRO A 256 -3.64 41.12 -6.16
C PRO A 256 -2.13 40.90 -6.30
N LYS A 257 -1.39 42.00 -6.30
CA LYS A 257 0.08 42.01 -6.42
C LYS A 257 0.85 41.38 -5.25
N THR A 258 0.15 40.86 -4.24
CA THR A 258 0.79 40.38 -3.00
C THR A 258 0.58 38.89 -2.81
N SER A 259 1.66 38.13 -3.00
CA SER A 259 1.79 36.72 -2.61
C SER A 259 2.31 36.60 -1.17
N PRO A 260 2.03 35.48 -0.44
CA PRO A 260 2.66 35.24 0.84
C PRO A 260 4.18 35.25 0.68
N LYS A 261 4.89 35.91 1.59
CA LYS A 261 6.36 35.92 1.55
C LYS A 261 6.84 34.48 1.80
N THR A 262 7.82 34.05 1.06
CA THR A 262 8.48 32.74 1.21
C THR A 262 8.89 32.48 2.67
N ARG A 263 9.31 33.50 3.39
CA ARG A 263 9.65 33.42 4.83
C ARG A 263 8.48 32.94 5.69
N THR A 264 7.24 33.40 5.44
CA THR A 264 6.07 32.95 6.20
C THR A 264 5.74 31.46 5.94
N ILE A 265 5.94 31.04 4.70
CA ILE A 265 5.71 29.64 4.33
C ILE A 265 6.71 28.73 5.06
N TRP A 266 7.98 29.16 5.15
CA TRP A 266 8.99 28.43 5.92
C TRP A 266 8.69 28.41 7.42
N LEU A 267 8.20 29.52 7.97
CA LEU A 267 7.76 29.57 9.37
C LEU A 267 6.60 28.58 9.61
N ALA A 268 5.58 28.61 8.74
CA ALA A 268 4.43 27.70 8.85
C ALA A 268 4.87 26.23 8.71
N PHE A 269 5.81 25.95 7.81
CA PHE A 269 6.38 24.61 7.66
C PHE A 269 7.21 24.18 8.87
N GLY A 270 7.99 25.09 9.46
CA GLY A 270 8.73 24.82 10.71
C GLY A 270 7.79 24.49 11.87
N LEU A 271 6.70 25.26 12.01
CA LEU A 271 5.68 24.98 13.02
C LEU A 271 4.93 23.65 12.75
N PHE A 272 4.63 23.34 11.50
CA PHE A 272 4.06 22.07 11.10
C PHE A 272 4.94 20.88 11.55
N ILE A 273 6.24 20.95 11.27
CA ILE A 273 7.19 19.91 11.71
C ILE A 273 7.29 19.87 13.24
N ALA A 274 7.36 21.00 13.92
CA ALA A 274 7.48 21.05 15.38
C ALA A 274 6.26 20.41 16.07
N VAL A 275 5.04 20.72 15.61
CA VAL A 275 3.82 20.12 16.13
C VAL A 275 3.74 18.62 15.78
N GLY A 276 4.13 18.24 14.57
CA GLY A 276 4.21 16.84 14.17
C GLY A 276 5.19 16.04 15.05
N MET A 277 6.35 16.59 15.34
CA MET A 277 7.32 15.98 16.27
C MET A 277 6.76 15.86 17.70
N TRP A 278 6.07 16.89 18.18
CA TRP A 278 5.41 16.84 19.49
C TRP A 278 4.34 15.71 19.54
N ILE A 279 3.51 15.59 18.51
CA ILE A 279 2.53 14.50 18.40
C ILE A 279 3.24 13.13 18.33
N THR A 280 4.33 13.05 17.59
CA THR A 280 5.14 11.83 17.54
C THR A 280 5.62 11.42 18.95
N THR A 281 6.15 12.35 19.73
CA THR A 281 6.62 12.03 21.08
C THR A 281 5.51 11.61 22.04
N THR A 282 4.31 12.17 21.89
CA THR A 282 3.19 11.95 22.82
C THR A 282 2.30 10.76 22.41
N GLN A 283 2.07 10.56 21.13
CA GLN A 283 1.08 9.58 20.62
C GLN A 283 1.70 8.39 19.88
N TYR A 284 3.01 8.37 19.66
CA TYR A 284 3.68 7.32 18.89
C TYR A 284 3.34 5.91 19.33
N LYS A 285 3.45 5.62 20.66
CA LYS A 285 3.19 4.27 21.21
C LYS A 285 1.74 3.84 20.98
N ALA A 286 0.79 4.74 21.23
CA ALA A 286 -0.63 4.46 21.02
C ALA A 286 -0.94 4.19 19.53
N LYS A 287 -0.41 5.02 18.63
CA LYS A 287 -0.58 4.83 17.18
C LYS A 287 0.11 3.57 16.67
N LEU A 288 1.30 3.25 17.17
CA LEU A 288 1.98 2.00 16.81
C LEU A 288 1.15 0.78 17.20
N LEU A 289 0.57 0.79 18.40
CA LEU A 289 -0.30 -0.28 18.87
C LEU A 289 -1.56 -0.43 18.00
N LEU A 290 -2.20 0.70 17.63
CA LEU A 290 -3.38 0.69 16.76
C LEU A 290 -3.10 0.11 15.37
N HIS A 291 -1.88 0.27 14.84
CA HIS A 291 -1.51 -0.25 13.53
C HIS A 291 -0.82 -1.61 13.58
N THR A 292 -0.60 -2.17 14.77
CA THR A 292 -0.02 -3.52 14.89
C THR A 292 -1.09 -4.55 14.57
N PRO A 293 -0.94 -5.38 13.52
CA PRO A 293 -1.94 -6.39 13.20
C PRO A 293 -2.01 -7.41 14.34
N TYR A 294 -3.18 -7.57 14.89
CA TYR A 294 -3.46 -8.58 15.90
C TYR A 294 -4.48 -9.58 15.34
N PRO A 295 -4.04 -10.72 14.81
CA PRO A 295 -4.96 -11.72 14.29
C PRO A 295 -5.82 -12.27 15.44
N GLU A 296 -7.10 -12.45 15.18
CA GLU A 296 -8.02 -13.11 16.12
C GLU A 296 -7.47 -14.48 16.51
N GLN A 297 -7.52 -14.78 17.82
CA GLN A 297 -7.06 -16.05 18.36
C GLN A 297 -8.24 -16.99 18.51
N TYR A 298 -8.14 -18.19 17.96
CA TYR A 298 -9.17 -19.22 18.04
C TYR A 298 -8.74 -20.34 18.99
N MET A 299 -9.66 -20.74 19.87
CA MET A 299 -9.41 -21.81 20.85
C MET A 299 -10.17 -23.07 20.41
N LEU A 300 -9.44 -24.17 20.31
CA LEU A 300 -10.00 -25.49 19.96
C LEU A 300 -9.81 -26.46 21.14
N THR A 301 -10.68 -27.47 21.23
CA THR A 301 -10.45 -28.62 22.12
C THR A 301 -9.50 -29.61 21.43
N SER A 302 -8.66 -30.30 22.20
CA SER A 302 -7.77 -31.33 21.68
C SER A 302 -8.51 -32.44 20.93
N GLN A 303 -9.71 -32.79 21.40
CA GLN A 303 -10.55 -33.78 20.74
C GLN A 303 -11.08 -33.29 19.39
N ALA A 304 -11.59 -32.05 19.31
CA ALA A 304 -12.10 -31.47 18.09
C ALA A 304 -11.00 -31.36 17.04
N TRP A 305 -9.79 -31.00 17.43
CA TRP A 305 -8.66 -30.93 16.51
C TRP A 305 -8.18 -32.32 16.10
N TRP A 306 -7.97 -33.27 17.01
CA TRP A 306 -7.35 -34.57 16.68
C TRP A 306 -8.28 -35.52 15.91
N TYR A 307 -9.59 -35.48 16.20
CA TYR A 307 -10.59 -36.34 15.57
C TYR A 307 -11.44 -35.60 14.53
N GLN A 308 -10.91 -34.49 13.97
CA GLN A 308 -11.60 -33.75 12.92
C GLN A 308 -11.83 -34.65 11.68
N ARG A 309 -13.02 -34.53 11.11
CA ARG A 309 -13.38 -35.22 9.86
C ARG A 309 -13.11 -34.34 8.64
N GLU A 310 -13.16 -33.04 8.82
CA GLU A 310 -12.86 -32.01 7.83
C GLU A 310 -11.83 -31.04 8.42
N PRO A 311 -10.91 -30.47 7.63
CA PRO A 311 -9.90 -29.56 8.12
C PRO A 311 -10.53 -28.31 8.77
N LEU A 312 -10.29 -28.11 10.06
CA LEU A 312 -10.78 -26.95 10.81
C LEU A 312 -9.87 -25.73 10.65
N LEU A 313 -8.61 -25.92 10.31
CA LEU A 313 -7.63 -24.86 10.14
C LEU A 313 -7.52 -24.46 8.67
N PRO A 314 -6.99 -23.26 8.36
CA PRO A 314 -6.74 -22.81 6.99
C PRO A 314 -5.95 -23.83 6.18
N GLN A 315 -6.37 -24.07 4.92
CA GLN A 315 -5.80 -25.09 4.07
C GLN A 315 -4.76 -24.56 3.07
N TYR A 316 -4.72 -23.24 2.85
CA TYR A 316 -3.91 -22.64 1.80
C TYR A 316 -2.92 -21.63 2.32
N THR A 317 -1.68 -21.69 1.81
CA THR A 317 -0.74 -20.58 1.91
C THR A 317 -1.11 -19.52 0.89
N MET A 318 -0.85 -18.25 1.21
CA MET A 318 -1.10 -17.13 0.30
C MET A 318 0.21 -16.60 -0.27
N ASN A 319 0.16 -16.06 -1.49
CA ASN A 319 1.26 -15.26 -2.01
C ASN A 319 1.17 -13.82 -1.46
N ARG A 320 2.10 -12.94 -1.86
CA ARG A 320 2.12 -11.55 -1.41
C ARG A 320 0.94 -10.71 -1.90
N PHE A 321 0.14 -11.20 -2.83
CA PHE A 321 -1.02 -10.54 -3.38
C PHE A 321 -2.34 -11.12 -2.87
N GLY A 322 -2.29 -12.00 -1.85
CA GLY A 322 -3.47 -12.61 -1.26
C GLY A 322 -4.07 -13.79 -2.07
N HIS A 323 -3.40 -14.24 -3.13
CA HIS A 323 -3.87 -15.41 -3.88
C HIS A 323 -3.30 -16.70 -3.29
N PRO A 324 -4.09 -17.80 -3.27
CA PRO A 324 -3.60 -19.12 -2.87
C PRO A 324 -2.37 -19.53 -3.68
N ASN A 325 -1.34 -20.04 -2.99
CA ASN A 325 -0.05 -20.35 -3.61
C ASN A 325 0.51 -21.73 -3.23
N GLY A 326 -0.10 -22.41 -2.28
CA GLY A 326 0.29 -23.73 -1.82
C GLY A 326 -0.69 -24.26 -0.79
N VAL A 327 -0.51 -25.48 -0.35
CA VAL A 327 -1.40 -26.17 0.60
C VAL A 327 -0.68 -26.35 1.93
N PHE A 328 -1.38 -26.14 3.04
CA PHE A 328 -0.97 -26.63 4.34
C PHE A 328 -1.31 -28.11 4.44
N ASN A 329 -0.31 -28.93 4.38
CA ASN A 329 -0.44 -30.39 4.42
C ASN A 329 0.16 -30.99 5.69
N ILE A 330 0.60 -30.19 6.65
CA ILE A 330 1.05 -30.58 7.97
C ILE A 330 0.41 -29.69 9.03
N GLN A 331 -0.07 -30.30 10.10
CA GLN A 331 -0.43 -29.64 11.35
C GLN A 331 0.36 -30.29 12.48
N TYR A 332 1.04 -29.48 13.30
CA TYR A 332 1.87 -29.97 14.39
C TYR A 332 1.52 -29.28 15.69
N LEU A 333 1.36 -30.07 16.75
CA LEU A 333 1.19 -29.60 18.11
C LEU A 333 2.40 -30.02 18.97
N GLY A 334 3.12 -29.06 19.47
CA GLY A 334 4.30 -29.29 20.30
C GLY A 334 5.38 -28.23 20.10
N SER A 335 6.53 -28.45 20.69
CA SER A 335 7.67 -27.53 20.60
C SER A 335 8.31 -27.58 19.20
N LEU A 336 8.36 -26.44 18.51
CA LEU A 336 9.03 -26.35 17.21
C LEU A 336 10.51 -26.74 17.26
N ALA A 337 11.19 -26.51 18.39
CA ALA A 337 12.59 -26.88 18.60
C ALA A 337 12.77 -28.41 18.68
N VAL A 338 11.85 -29.14 19.32
CA VAL A 338 11.86 -30.61 19.39
C VAL A 338 11.64 -31.18 17.98
N PHE A 339 10.66 -30.64 17.26
CA PHE A 339 10.37 -31.06 15.89
C PHE A 339 11.55 -30.81 14.95
N GLN A 340 12.17 -29.62 15.04
CA GLN A 340 13.38 -29.31 14.28
C GLN A 340 14.51 -30.31 14.53
N LYS A 341 14.81 -30.62 15.80
CA LYS A 341 15.86 -31.55 16.18
C LYS A 341 15.60 -32.96 15.68
N ALA A 342 14.36 -33.43 15.75
CA ALA A 342 13.96 -34.73 15.21
C ALA A 342 14.20 -34.81 13.70
N LEU A 343 13.89 -33.76 12.97
CA LEU A 343 14.15 -33.67 11.54
C LEU A 343 15.65 -33.60 11.22
N GLU A 344 16.44 -32.83 11.96
CA GLU A 344 17.90 -32.72 11.78
C GLU A 344 18.60 -34.07 11.96
N ASN A 345 18.17 -34.88 12.94
CA ASN A 345 18.66 -36.23 13.17
C ASN A 345 18.41 -37.19 11.98
N HIS A 346 17.43 -36.86 11.12
CA HIS A 346 17.09 -37.64 9.93
C HIS A 346 17.51 -37.00 8.61
N GLY A 347 18.52 -36.09 8.66
CA GLY A 347 19.16 -35.55 7.47
C GLY A 347 18.53 -34.28 6.90
N TRP A 348 17.51 -33.72 7.54
CA TRP A 348 16.98 -32.41 7.18
C TRP A 348 17.95 -31.31 7.59
N ARG A 349 18.05 -30.24 6.79
CA ARG A 349 18.95 -29.12 7.04
C ARG A 349 18.18 -27.85 7.21
N LEU A 350 18.47 -27.10 8.28
CA LEU A 350 17.92 -25.79 8.52
C LEU A 350 18.39 -24.81 7.42
N ARG A 351 17.45 -24.12 6.80
CA ARG A 351 17.75 -23.05 5.85
C ARG A 351 17.71 -21.70 6.57
N PRO A 352 18.84 -21.01 6.71
CA PRO A 352 18.87 -19.73 7.43
C PRO A 352 17.97 -18.71 6.73
N ASN A 353 17.12 -18.06 7.52
CA ASN A 353 16.13 -17.09 7.04
C ASN A 353 16.73 -15.69 6.76
N SER A 354 18.06 -15.56 6.66
CA SER A 354 18.78 -14.30 6.50
C SER A 354 18.65 -13.73 5.09
N PHE A 355 18.05 -12.53 5.00
CA PHE A 355 17.94 -11.74 3.76
C PHE A 355 19.31 -11.42 3.16
N ALA A 356 20.31 -11.13 3.98
CA ALA A 356 21.67 -10.78 3.55
C ALA A 356 22.38 -11.94 2.84
N LYS A 357 22.27 -13.19 3.36
CA LYS A 357 22.85 -14.36 2.68
C LYS A 357 22.17 -14.65 1.33
N ARG A 358 20.85 -14.48 1.24
CA ARG A 358 20.11 -14.65 -0.03
C ARG A 358 20.50 -13.61 -1.07
N PHE A 359 20.88 -12.41 -0.66
CA PHE A 359 21.32 -11.35 -1.57
C PHE A 359 22.70 -11.65 -2.13
N LEU A 360 23.61 -12.17 -1.31
CA LEU A 360 24.98 -12.54 -1.72
C LEU A 360 25.03 -13.81 -2.60
N GLU A 361 24.18 -14.81 -2.33
CA GLU A 361 24.05 -15.99 -3.20
C GLU A 361 23.40 -15.66 -4.55
N LYS A 362 22.68 -14.53 -4.64
CA LYS A 362 21.94 -14.07 -5.82
C LYS A 362 22.79 -13.31 -6.84
N THR A 363 23.92 -12.75 -6.47
CA THR A 363 24.78 -12.03 -7.40
C THR A 363 25.41 -12.94 -8.45
N ASN A 364 25.43 -14.26 -8.24
CA ASN A 364 26.00 -15.23 -9.17
C ASN A 364 24.99 -15.82 -10.18
N HIS A 365 23.65 -15.57 -10.06
CA HIS A 365 22.62 -16.08 -11.00
C HIS A 365 21.51 -15.07 -11.26
N LEU A 366 21.72 -14.19 -12.20
CA LEU A 366 20.97 -12.92 -12.40
C LEU A 366 19.59 -12.98 -13.06
N SER A 367 19.01 -14.13 -13.44
CA SER A 367 17.87 -14.10 -14.38
C SER A 367 16.45 -14.40 -13.83
N SER A 368 16.28 -14.96 -12.62
CA SER A 368 14.93 -15.36 -12.15
C SER A 368 14.56 -14.93 -10.73
N ALA A 369 15.35 -14.06 -10.15
CA ALA A 369 15.29 -13.71 -8.72
C ALA A 369 14.07 -12.87 -8.25
N PRO A 370 13.58 -11.84 -8.97
CA PRO A 370 12.45 -11.02 -8.49
C PRO A 370 11.12 -11.79 -8.50
N ILE A 371 10.88 -12.63 -9.49
CA ILE A 371 9.62 -13.40 -9.62
C ILE A 371 9.48 -14.44 -8.50
N ARG A 372 10.59 -15.10 -8.10
CA ARG A 372 10.59 -16.06 -6.98
C ARG A 372 10.33 -15.40 -5.62
N ALA A 373 10.74 -14.14 -5.42
CA ALA A 373 10.47 -13.40 -4.20
C ALA A 373 8.96 -13.07 -4.04
N LEU A 374 8.24 -12.88 -5.13
CA LEU A 374 6.80 -12.63 -5.15
C LEU A 374 5.99 -13.91 -4.84
N LYS A 375 6.53 -15.09 -5.15
CA LYS A 375 5.91 -16.40 -4.90
C LYS A 375 6.22 -16.99 -3.51
N THR A 376 6.80 -16.23 -2.57
CA THR A 376 7.05 -16.72 -1.21
C THR A 376 5.73 -17.04 -0.52
N PRO A 377 5.53 -18.26 -0.02
CA PRO A 377 4.31 -18.62 0.70
C PRO A 377 4.24 -17.86 2.03
N LEU A 378 3.06 -17.35 2.36
CA LEU A 378 2.78 -16.57 3.56
C LEU A 378 1.56 -17.15 4.28
N TYR A 379 1.53 -16.95 5.59
CA TYR A 379 0.34 -17.12 6.42
C TYR A 379 0.13 -15.86 7.25
N LEU A 380 -1.08 -15.30 7.23
CA LEU A 380 -1.40 -14.01 7.88
C LEU A 380 -0.34 -12.94 7.57
N ASN A 381 0.07 -12.85 6.30
CA ASN A 381 1.11 -11.96 5.80
C ASN A 381 2.52 -12.16 6.41
N LYS A 382 2.73 -13.22 7.21
CA LYS A 382 4.01 -13.56 7.83
C LYS A 382 4.74 -14.66 7.06
N LYS A 383 6.07 -14.57 7.05
CA LYS A 383 6.93 -15.61 6.51
C LYS A 383 7.00 -16.81 7.47
N PRO A 384 7.38 -18.01 6.96
CA PRO A 384 7.57 -19.15 7.84
C PRO A 384 8.65 -18.89 8.88
N GLU A 385 8.43 -19.39 10.09
CA GLU A 385 9.38 -19.28 11.19
C GLU A 385 10.50 -20.33 11.04
N LEU A 386 10.14 -21.55 10.64
CA LEU A 386 11.07 -22.62 10.35
C LEU A 386 11.01 -22.98 8.87
N VAL A 387 12.17 -23.07 8.20
CA VAL A 387 12.31 -23.61 6.84
C VAL A 387 13.41 -24.65 6.85
N MET A 388 13.05 -25.88 6.51
CA MET A 388 13.99 -26.97 6.40
C MET A 388 13.99 -27.55 4.99
N THR A 389 15.13 -28.09 4.58
CA THR A 389 15.32 -28.70 3.27
C THR A 389 15.89 -30.10 3.43
N TYR A 390 15.37 -31.01 2.62
CA TYR A 390 15.88 -32.38 2.51
C TYR A 390 16.33 -32.65 1.09
N ASP A 391 17.60 -33.09 0.95
CA ASP A 391 18.21 -33.43 -0.33
C ASP A 391 18.54 -34.94 -0.33
N ALA A 392 17.75 -35.71 -1.06
CA ALA A 392 17.98 -37.13 -1.20
C ALA A 392 19.10 -37.42 -2.22
N ARG A 393 20.34 -37.06 -1.88
CA ARG A 393 21.58 -37.40 -2.61
C ARG A 393 21.48 -37.25 -4.14
N GLY A 394 21.48 -36.01 -4.62
CA GLY A 394 22.00 -35.65 -5.97
C GLY A 394 21.10 -35.89 -7.19
N SER A 395 20.01 -36.63 -7.11
CA SER A 395 19.20 -36.97 -8.29
C SER A 395 17.68 -36.87 -8.09
N ARG A 396 17.22 -36.32 -6.98
CA ARG A 396 15.78 -36.14 -6.66
C ARG A 396 15.44 -34.70 -6.39
N PRO A 397 14.16 -34.32 -6.57
CA PRO A 397 13.73 -32.95 -6.29
C PRO A 397 14.00 -32.58 -4.83
N LEU A 398 14.45 -31.32 -4.61
CA LEU A 398 14.66 -30.77 -3.28
C LEU A 398 13.32 -30.63 -2.57
N ILE A 399 13.18 -31.26 -1.41
CA ILE A 399 11.97 -31.14 -0.57
C ILE A 399 12.16 -29.97 0.39
N ILE A 400 11.15 -29.12 0.49
CA ILE A 400 11.13 -27.95 1.37
C ILE A 400 9.96 -28.08 2.33
N LEU A 401 10.25 -28.04 3.62
CA LEU A 401 9.28 -27.91 4.69
C LEU A 401 9.31 -26.49 5.21
N SER A 402 8.16 -25.85 5.26
CA SER A 402 7.98 -24.51 5.83
C SER A 402 6.92 -24.56 6.91
N MET A 403 7.18 -23.95 8.10
CA MET A 403 6.27 -23.98 9.24
C MET A 403 5.94 -22.57 9.71
N TRP A 404 4.67 -22.34 10.03
CA TRP A 404 4.14 -21.08 10.56
C TRP A 404 3.37 -21.30 11.86
N PRO A 405 3.49 -20.39 12.84
CA PRO A 405 2.58 -20.41 13.97
C PRO A 405 1.19 -20.00 13.51
N SER A 406 0.18 -20.81 13.78
CA SER A 406 -1.20 -20.43 13.50
C SER A 406 -1.75 -19.50 14.60
N ASN A 407 -2.91 -18.92 14.34
CA ASN A 407 -3.72 -18.22 15.35
C ASN A 407 -4.72 -19.15 16.04
N TYR A 408 -4.51 -20.46 15.98
CA TYR A 408 -5.31 -21.49 16.65
C TYR A 408 -4.52 -22.11 17.78
N HIS A 409 -5.14 -22.15 18.97
CA HIS A 409 -4.58 -22.71 20.19
C HIS A 409 -5.48 -23.81 20.73
N LEU A 410 -4.92 -24.75 21.49
CA LEU A 410 -5.70 -25.69 22.27
C LEU A 410 -5.90 -25.20 23.70
N HIS A 411 -7.06 -25.49 24.30
CA HIS A 411 -7.43 -25.01 25.65
C HIS A 411 -6.40 -25.30 26.75
N ASN A 412 -5.62 -26.37 26.64
CA ASN A 412 -4.66 -26.78 27.64
C ASN A 412 -3.20 -26.67 27.19
N HIS A 413 -2.93 -25.95 26.10
CA HIS A 413 -1.58 -25.77 25.58
C HIS A 413 -1.29 -24.29 25.34
N ASP A 414 -0.15 -23.81 25.83
CA ASP A 414 0.30 -22.42 25.63
C ASP A 414 0.84 -22.19 24.20
N GLN A 415 1.19 -23.27 23.48
CA GLN A 415 1.74 -23.17 22.13
C GLN A 415 0.65 -23.20 21.06
N PRO A 416 0.83 -22.43 19.96
CA PRO A 416 -0.09 -22.49 18.83
C PRO A 416 0.04 -23.83 18.09
N ILE A 417 -1.00 -24.22 17.37
CA ILE A 417 -0.89 -25.28 16.38
C ILE A 417 -0.04 -24.76 15.24
N TRP A 418 1.01 -25.48 14.86
CA TRP A 418 1.88 -25.14 13.74
C TRP A 418 1.30 -25.64 12.43
N LEU A 419 1.22 -24.73 11.43
CA LEU A 419 0.84 -25.07 10.06
C LEU A 419 2.10 -25.30 9.24
N GLY A 420 2.17 -26.43 8.54
CA GLY A 420 3.29 -26.79 7.71
C GLY A 420 2.89 -26.96 6.25
N SER A 421 3.78 -26.54 5.36
CA SER A 421 3.70 -26.82 3.92
C SER A 421 4.94 -27.60 3.50
N LEU A 422 4.72 -28.80 3.06
CA LEU A 422 5.74 -29.68 2.48
C LEU A 422 5.60 -29.62 0.97
N SER A 423 6.62 -29.16 0.26
CA SER A 423 6.62 -28.99 -1.18
C SER A 423 7.91 -29.49 -1.81
N THR A 424 7.85 -29.91 -3.05
CA THR A 424 9.01 -30.31 -3.86
C THR A 424 9.41 -29.19 -4.81
N LEU A 425 10.72 -28.95 -4.93
CA LEU A 425 11.27 -27.98 -5.88
C LEU A 425 11.88 -28.77 -7.05
N GLU A 426 11.13 -28.92 -8.14
CA GLU A 426 11.67 -29.48 -9.38
C GLU A 426 12.50 -28.45 -10.15
N LYS A 427 13.64 -28.89 -10.70
CA LYS A 427 14.40 -28.15 -11.68
C LYS A 427 13.67 -28.26 -13.03
N SER A 428 12.92 -27.19 -13.38
CA SER A 428 12.49 -26.84 -14.74
C SER A 428 11.95 -27.99 -15.64
N THR A 429 10.79 -28.55 -15.33
CA THR A 429 9.90 -29.20 -16.30
C THR A 429 8.46 -28.75 -16.06
N PRO A 430 7.64 -28.54 -17.11
CA PRO A 430 6.26 -28.13 -16.93
C PRO A 430 5.45 -29.24 -16.28
N LEU A 431 4.59 -28.82 -15.37
CA LEU A 431 3.62 -29.54 -14.58
C LEU A 431 2.93 -30.71 -15.33
N THR A 432 3.31 -31.91 -14.98
CA THR A 432 2.48 -33.08 -15.20
C THR A 432 2.62 -33.98 -13.99
N ASP A 433 1.50 -34.28 -13.34
CA ASP A 433 1.27 -35.32 -12.33
C ASP A 433 1.70 -35.02 -10.88
N ASP A 434 0.95 -34.10 -10.22
CA ASP A 434 1.25 -33.62 -8.84
C ASP A 434 0.82 -34.60 -7.72
N GLY A 435 -0.01 -35.60 -7.98
CA GLY A 435 -0.53 -36.51 -6.95
C GLY A 435 0.51 -37.50 -6.42
N GLN A 436 1.37 -38.04 -7.26
CA GLN A 436 2.41 -39.01 -6.86
C GLN A 436 3.59 -38.30 -6.14
N THR A 437 3.88 -37.07 -6.46
CA THR A 437 4.93 -36.24 -5.83
C THR A 437 4.61 -35.91 -4.38
N ALA A 438 3.37 -35.66 -4.03
CA ALA A 438 2.95 -35.37 -2.66
C ALA A 438 3.14 -36.58 -1.73
N LEU A 439 2.72 -37.76 -2.15
CA LEU A 439 2.90 -39.02 -1.39
C LEU A 439 4.38 -39.37 -1.18
N SER A 440 5.22 -39.18 -2.17
CA SER A 440 6.66 -39.44 -2.07
C SER A 440 7.35 -38.48 -1.10
N SER A 441 6.84 -37.22 -0.95
CA SER A 441 7.38 -36.26 -0.02
C SER A 441 7.07 -36.61 1.44
N PHE A 442 5.87 -37.12 1.73
CA PHE A 442 5.53 -37.60 3.08
C PHE A 442 6.38 -38.80 3.51
N GLN A 443 6.75 -39.71 2.61
CA GLN A 443 7.62 -40.84 2.93
C GLN A 443 8.99 -40.42 3.49
N GLN A 444 9.46 -39.25 3.14
CA GLN A 444 10.75 -38.72 3.61
C GLN A 444 10.68 -38.09 5.01
N ILE A 445 9.50 -37.67 5.47
CA ILE A 445 9.34 -37.11 6.80
C ILE A 445 8.97 -38.16 7.86
N LEU A 446 8.33 -39.28 7.44
CA LEU A 446 7.88 -40.35 8.33
C LEU A 446 8.98 -40.93 9.24
N PRO A 447 10.23 -41.12 8.79
CA PRO A 447 11.28 -41.65 9.68
C PRO A 447 11.55 -40.76 10.89
N ALA A 448 11.39 -39.42 10.74
CA ALA A 448 11.59 -38.46 11.81
C ALA A 448 10.41 -38.42 12.79
N LEU A 449 9.28 -39.00 12.46
CA LEU A 449 8.06 -39.00 13.26
C LEU A 449 7.91 -40.19 14.18
N LYS A 450 8.91 -41.04 14.32
CA LYS A 450 8.84 -42.23 15.19
C LYS A 450 8.58 -41.94 16.66
N GLU A 451 8.97 -40.74 17.12
CA GLU A 451 8.78 -40.25 18.50
C GLU A 451 7.51 -39.41 18.67
N PHE A 452 6.68 -39.32 17.61
CA PHE A 452 5.46 -38.52 17.59
C PHE A 452 4.25 -39.39 17.30
N GLU A 453 3.11 -39.00 17.85
CA GLU A 453 1.82 -39.57 17.43
C GLU A 453 1.36 -38.81 16.18
N PHE A 454 0.97 -39.55 15.13
CA PHE A 454 0.49 -38.91 13.90
C PHE A 454 -0.72 -39.62 13.31
N THR A 455 -1.55 -38.87 12.60
CA THR A 455 -2.69 -39.36 11.83
C THR A 455 -2.79 -38.62 10.49
N THR A 456 -3.50 -39.19 9.54
CA THR A 456 -3.70 -38.58 8.22
C THR A 456 -5.16 -38.34 7.93
N LEU A 457 -5.48 -37.20 7.35
CA LEU A 457 -6.80 -36.79 6.92
C LEU A 457 -6.80 -36.44 5.42
N PRO A 458 -7.73 -36.96 4.59
CA PRO A 458 -7.85 -36.53 3.21
C PRO A 458 -8.32 -35.07 3.16
N LEU A 459 -7.63 -34.23 2.36
CA LEU A 459 -8.06 -32.88 2.11
C LEU A 459 -9.14 -32.86 1.01
N PRO A 460 -10.23 -32.12 1.17
CA PRO A 460 -11.28 -32.02 0.16
C PRO A 460 -10.71 -31.38 -1.12
N THR A 461 -11.00 -32.01 -2.25
CA THR A 461 -10.65 -31.48 -3.57
C THR A 461 -11.63 -30.35 -3.91
N GLN A 462 -11.26 -29.10 -3.63
CA GLN A 462 -12.03 -27.97 -4.14
C GLN A 462 -11.54 -27.60 -5.54
N PRO A 463 -12.46 -27.31 -6.49
CA PRO A 463 -12.11 -26.79 -7.80
C PRO A 463 -11.63 -25.33 -7.65
N LEU A 464 -10.37 -25.13 -7.26
CA LEU A 464 -9.75 -23.82 -7.31
C LEU A 464 -9.38 -23.50 -8.75
N GLN A 465 -9.68 -22.26 -9.16
CA GLN A 465 -9.45 -21.70 -10.52
C GLN A 465 -7.97 -21.61 -10.93
N SER A 466 -7.02 -22.10 -10.13
CA SER A 466 -5.61 -22.16 -10.50
C SER A 466 -5.21 -23.60 -10.87
N PRO A 467 -4.74 -23.84 -12.10
CA PRO A 467 -4.40 -25.17 -12.62
C PRO A 467 -3.16 -25.83 -12.00
N SER A 468 -2.61 -25.25 -10.91
CA SER A 468 -1.32 -25.65 -10.32
C SER A 468 -1.42 -26.31 -8.94
N LEU A 469 -2.62 -26.66 -8.45
CA LEU A 469 -2.78 -27.30 -7.14
C LEU A 469 -3.09 -28.80 -7.30
N PRO A 470 -2.49 -29.70 -6.49
CA PRO A 470 -2.62 -31.14 -6.65
C PRO A 470 -4.06 -31.60 -6.40
N SER A 471 -4.53 -32.53 -7.21
CA SER A 471 -5.90 -33.06 -7.21
C SER A 471 -6.24 -33.96 -6.01
N GLN A 472 -5.26 -34.46 -5.27
CA GLN A 472 -5.43 -35.19 -4.01
C GLN A 472 -4.33 -34.81 -3.03
N SER A 473 -4.68 -34.14 -1.95
CA SER A 473 -3.75 -33.78 -0.88
C SER A 473 -4.13 -34.52 0.40
N LEU A 474 -3.14 -34.98 1.14
CA LEU A 474 -3.29 -35.53 2.48
C LEU A 474 -2.81 -34.49 3.49
N LEU A 475 -3.53 -34.33 4.59
CA LEU A 475 -3.12 -33.58 5.75
C LEU A 475 -2.51 -34.54 6.77
N LEU A 476 -1.28 -34.28 7.17
CA LEU A 476 -0.58 -35.03 8.21
C LEU A 476 -0.68 -34.23 9.52
N MET A 477 -1.35 -34.81 10.50
CA MET A 477 -1.48 -34.24 11.84
C MET A 477 -0.50 -34.93 12.77
N ILE A 478 0.29 -34.17 13.51
CA ILE A 478 1.39 -34.63 14.34
C ILE A 478 1.23 -34.04 15.73
N LYS A 479 1.42 -34.87 16.75
CA LYS A 479 1.38 -34.46 18.15
C LYS A 479 2.60 -35.01 18.88
N GLU A 480 3.23 -34.19 19.72
CA GLU A 480 4.30 -34.61 20.61
C GLU A 480 3.73 -35.58 21.66
N ILE A 481 4.41 -36.70 21.89
CA ILE A 481 4.03 -37.66 22.95
C ILE A 481 4.46 -37.07 24.30
N THR A 482 3.50 -36.66 25.08
CA THR A 482 3.70 -36.13 26.46
C THR A 482 4.01 -37.22 27.46
#